data_ec35e636528e1bc83dd605a87910339a
#
_entry.id   ec35e636528e1bc83dd605a87910339a
#
_cell.length_a   1.000
_cell.length_b   1.000
_cell.length_c   1.000
_cell.angle_alpha   90.00
_cell.angle_beta   90.00
_cell.angle_gamma   90.00
#
_symmetry.space_group_name_H-M   'P 1'
#
loop_
_entity.id
_entity.type
_entity.pdbx_description
1 polymer ?
#
loop_
_entity_poly.entity_id
_entity_poly.type
_entity_poly.pdbx_seq_one_letter_code
_entity_poly.pdbx_strand_id
1 'polypeptide(L)'
;MGYGYLYRCASCGFEDEVLVGVGFGHTQEVGEIYRGFQLGAYGPRLRRVFRKSKLAGTSANHDAFVCESCGHWNTFVDASIWEPNDPDQAVAEAAQNNNPYWEWDNHPAFIDTEAWHPACAYEPKCPKCSAKMHHLGLGDRYETDVVLPCPECGEKNRLSDGMSMINWD
;
A
#
# COMPACT_ATOMS: atom_id res chain seq x y z
N MET A 1 -6.98 -10.05 -5.89
CA MET A 1 -6.63 -11.15 -4.96
C MET A 1 -5.29 -10.82 -4.35
N GLY A 2 -5.22 -10.79 -3.02
CA GLY A 2 -3.98 -10.63 -2.30
C GLY A 2 -3.23 -11.96 -2.20
N TYR A 3 -1.92 -11.91 -2.09
CA TYR A 3 -1.08 -13.05 -1.81
C TYR A 3 -0.12 -12.68 -0.68
N GLY A 4 0.30 -13.66 0.09
CA GLY A 4 1.23 -13.49 1.18
C GLY A 4 2.47 -14.34 0.99
N TYR A 5 3.56 -13.88 1.57
CA TYR A 5 4.80 -14.62 1.67
C TYR A 5 5.08 -14.89 3.14
N LEU A 6 5.42 -16.12 3.47
CA LEU A 6 5.95 -16.43 4.80
C LEU A 6 7.45 -16.11 4.79
N TYR A 7 7.84 -15.07 5.53
CA TYR A 7 9.24 -14.77 5.79
C TYR A 7 9.73 -15.64 6.96
N ARG A 8 10.85 -16.35 6.75
CA ARG A 8 11.49 -17.12 7.80
C ARG A 8 12.98 -16.81 7.84
N CYS A 9 13.49 -16.42 9.00
CA CYS A 9 14.91 -16.23 9.23
C CYS A 9 15.60 -17.56 9.55
N ALA A 10 16.54 -17.97 8.70
CA ALA A 10 17.30 -19.21 8.91
C ALA A 10 18.21 -19.17 10.15
N SER A 11 18.64 -17.97 10.57
CA SER A 11 19.58 -17.81 11.68
C SER A 11 18.93 -17.81 13.06
N CYS A 12 17.76 -17.15 13.23
CA CYS A 12 17.13 -17.02 14.55
C CYS A 12 15.73 -17.64 14.63
N GLY A 13 15.18 -18.14 13.52
CA GLY A 13 13.86 -18.75 13.47
C GLY A 13 12.69 -17.75 13.54
N PHE A 14 12.96 -16.44 13.42
CA PHE A 14 11.89 -15.43 13.31
C PHE A 14 11.03 -15.72 12.07
N GLU A 15 9.71 -15.66 12.25
CA GLU A 15 8.73 -15.83 11.18
C GLU A 15 7.76 -14.67 11.18
N ASP A 16 7.37 -14.21 9.99
CA ASP A 16 6.36 -13.18 9.80
C ASP A 16 5.71 -13.31 8.42
N GLU A 17 4.53 -12.74 8.26
CA GLU A 17 3.80 -12.74 6.99
C GLU A 17 3.97 -11.41 6.28
N VAL A 18 4.37 -11.46 5.01
CA VAL A 18 4.43 -10.29 4.13
C VAL A 18 3.21 -10.33 3.23
N LEU A 19 2.20 -9.55 3.56
CA LEU A 19 0.97 -9.45 2.77
C LEU A 19 1.17 -8.48 1.60
N VAL A 20 0.70 -8.87 0.41
CA VAL A 20 0.87 -8.13 -0.83
C VAL A 20 -0.42 -8.13 -1.63
N GLY A 21 -0.76 -6.98 -2.23
CA GLY A 21 -1.96 -6.82 -3.04
C GLY A 21 -3.20 -6.49 -2.22
N VAL A 22 -4.37 -6.90 -2.71
CA VAL A 22 -5.67 -6.58 -2.12
C VAL A 22 -6.41 -7.85 -1.68
N GLY A 23 -6.93 -7.84 -0.46
CA GLY A 23 -7.83 -8.87 0.06
C GLY A 23 -9.31 -8.62 -0.30
N PHE A 24 -10.21 -9.51 0.14
CA PHE A 24 -11.67 -9.35 -0.06
C PHE A 24 -12.25 -8.11 0.65
N GLY A 25 -11.62 -7.65 1.73
CA GLY A 25 -11.98 -6.42 2.44
C GLY A 25 -11.58 -5.12 1.75
N HIS A 26 -11.02 -5.18 0.52
CA HIS A 26 -10.40 -4.04 -0.17
C HIS A 26 -11.28 -2.79 -0.23
N THR A 27 -12.56 -2.91 -0.58
CA THR A 27 -13.46 -1.76 -0.64
C THR A 27 -13.67 -1.09 0.72
N GLN A 28 -13.71 -1.87 1.81
CA GLN A 28 -13.78 -1.33 3.16
C GLN A 28 -12.47 -0.63 3.53
N GLU A 29 -11.32 -1.22 3.23
CA GLU A 29 -10.00 -0.62 3.47
C GLU A 29 -9.84 0.70 2.72
N VAL A 30 -10.24 0.76 1.45
CA VAL A 30 -10.26 1.99 0.66
C VAL A 30 -11.09 3.07 1.36
N GLY A 31 -12.29 2.74 1.83
CA GLY A 31 -13.14 3.66 2.58
C GLY A 31 -12.50 4.17 3.88
N GLU A 32 -11.80 3.29 4.60
CA GLU A 32 -11.07 3.67 5.82
C GLU A 32 -9.90 4.60 5.51
N ILE A 33 -9.19 4.37 4.39
CA ILE A 33 -8.10 5.25 3.95
C ILE A 33 -8.63 6.63 3.59
N TYR A 34 -9.72 6.74 2.82
CA TYR A 34 -10.32 8.04 2.51
C TYR A 34 -10.76 8.80 3.76
N ARG A 35 -11.37 8.10 4.72
CA ARG A 35 -11.68 8.69 6.02
C ARG A 35 -10.41 9.16 6.74
N GLY A 36 -9.34 8.34 6.68
CA GLY A 36 -8.03 8.67 7.23
C GLY A 36 -7.42 9.93 6.61
N PHE A 37 -7.54 10.13 5.28
CA PHE A 37 -7.11 11.37 4.62
C PHE A 37 -7.87 12.59 5.13
N GLN A 38 -9.19 12.50 5.25
CA GLN A 38 -10.02 13.59 5.78
C GLN A 38 -9.60 13.98 7.20
N LEU A 39 -9.38 12.98 8.06
CA LEU A 39 -8.98 13.17 9.45
C LEU A 39 -7.50 13.52 9.62
N GLY A 40 -6.66 13.25 8.63
CA GLY A 40 -5.22 13.49 8.68
C GLY A 40 -4.41 12.36 9.34
N ALA A 41 -4.96 11.15 9.42
CA ALA A 41 -4.30 9.97 10.01
C ALA A 41 -2.96 9.65 9.35
N TYR A 42 -2.84 9.88 8.04
CA TYR A 42 -1.61 9.68 7.25
C TYR A 42 -0.71 10.91 7.17
N GLY A 43 -0.96 11.91 8.01
CA GLY A 43 -0.16 13.12 8.15
C GLY A 43 -0.63 14.31 7.32
N PRO A 44 -0.06 15.50 7.60
CA PRO A 44 -0.53 16.76 7.03
C PRO A 44 -0.27 16.90 5.53
N ARG A 45 0.76 16.22 4.99
CA ARG A 45 1.12 16.26 3.57
C ARG A 45 0.03 15.59 2.73
N LEU A 46 -0.32 14.32 3.02
CA LEU A 46 -1.36 13.57 2.33
C LEU A 46 -2.73 14.24 2.47
N ARG A 47 -3.09 14.69 3.69
CA ARG A 47 -4.32 15.45 3.91
C ARG A 47 -4.43 16.70 3.04
N ARG A 48 -3.32 17.44 2.85
CA ARG A 48 -3.29 18.65 2.02
C ARG A 48 -3.50 18.33 0.55
N VAL A 49 -2.84 17.29 0.03
CA VAL A 49 -3.00 16.86 -1.36
C VAL A 49 -4.43 16.39 -1.58
N PHE A 50 -4.93 15.49 -0.75
CA PHE A 50 -6.30 14.98 -0.83
C PHE A 50 -7.36 16.10 -0.90
N ARG A 51 -7.23 17.14 -0.04
CA ARG A 51 -8.18 18.26 -0.01
C ARG A 51 -8.10 19.21 -1.21
N LYS A 52 -6.98 19.21 -1.93
CA LYS A 52 -6.78 20.05 -3.11
C LYS A 52 -7.14 19.36 -4.41
N SER A 53 -7.13 18.05 -4.40
CA SER A 53 -7.47 17.25 -5.57
C SER A 53 -8.96 17.37 -5.90
N LYS A 54 -9.30 17.48 -7.19
CA LYS A 54 -10.68 17.38 -7.66
C LYS A 54 -11.22 15.96 -7.48
N LEU A 55 -10.37 14.97 -7.73
CA LEU A 55 -10.65 13.57 -7.55
C LEU A 55 -9.33 12.88 -7.13
N ALA A 56 -9.30 12.34 -5.94
CA ALA A 56 -8.17 11.57 -5.43
C ALA A 56 -8.51 10.09 -5.42
N GLY A 57 -7.51 9.25 -5.71
CA GLY A 57 -7.60 7.80 -5.61
C GLY A 57 -6.51 7.24 -4.70
N THR A 58 -6.67 6.00 -4.27
CA THR A 58 -5.65 5.21 -3.60
C THR A 58 -5.71 3.78 -4.08
N SER A 59 -4.55 3.13 -4.26
CA SER A 59 -4.50 1.71 -4.62
C SER A 59 -4.90 0.81 -3.46
N ALA A 60 -4.66 1.26 -2.22
CA ALA A 60 -4.90 0.51 -1.00
C ALA A 60 -4.29 -0.91 -1.01
N ASN A 61 -3.23 -1.11 -1.77
CA ASN A 61 -2.52 -2.39 -1.81
C ASN A 61 -1.72 -2.58 -0.52
N HIS A 62 -1.76 -3.78 0.04
CA HIS A 62 -0.77 -4.17 1.03
C HIS A 62 0.58 -4.35 0.36
N ASP A 63 1.64 -3.89 1.01
CA ASP A 63 3.01 -4.10 0.56
C ASP A 63 4.00 -3.96 1.73
N ALA A 64 5.24 -4.41 1.50
CA ALA A 64 6.31 -4.21 2.45
C ALA A 64 6.94 -2.82 2.30
N PHE A 65 7.20 -2.20 3.44
CA PHE A 65 7.93 -0.94 3.56
C PHE A 65 9.19 -1.16 4.38
N VAL A 66 10.30 -0.59 3.94
CA VAL A 66 11.61 -0.71 4.58
C VAL A 66 12.09 0.63 5.10
N CYS A 67 12.62 0.63 6.31
CA CYS A 67 13.19 1.82 6.93
C CYS A 67 14.58 2.13 6.36
N GLU A 68 14.77 3.35 5.87
CA GLU A 68 16.04 3.84 5.31
C GLU A 68 17.17 3.86 6.35
N SER A 69 16.82 4.02 7.62
CA SER A 69 17.81 4.22 8.71
C SER A 69 18.25 2.93 9.38
N CYS A 70 17.31 2.02 9.70
CA CYS A 70 17.63 0.82 10.49
C CYS A 70 17.34 -0.51 9.76
N GLY A 71 16.85 -0.46 8.53
CA GLY A 71 16.53 -1.65 7.74
C GLY A 71 15.30 -2.43 8.22
N HIS A 72 14.62 -1.99 9.31
CA HIS A 72 13.40 -2.62 9.77
C HIS A 72 12.31 -2.52 8.68
N TRP A 73 11.61 -3.60 8.43
CA TRP A 73 10.48 -3.62 7.50
C TRP A 73 9.18 -4.02 8.22
N ASN A 74 8.07 -3.66 7.62
CA ASN A 74 6.75 -4.07 8.05
C ASN A 74 5.79 -3.98 6.86
N THR A 75 4.70 -4.73 6.91
CA THR A 75 3.62 -4.62 5.93
C THR A 75 2.67 -3.51 6.34
N PHE A 76 2.33 -2.64 5.40
CA PHE A 76 1.32 -1.61 5.54
C PHE A 76 0.42 -1.58 4.32
N VAL A 77 -0.78 -1.06 4.49
CA VAL A 77 -1.62 -0.66 3.35
C VAL A 77 -1.04 0.62 2.75
N ASP A 78 -0.80 0.63 1.44
CA ASP A 78 -0.30 1.81 0.73
C ASP A 78 -1.38 2.87 0.60
N ALA A 79 -1.26 3.92 1.41
CA ALA A 79 -2.12 5.09 1.39
C ALA A 79 -1.58 6.21 0.46
N SER A 80 -0.84 5.86 -0.59
CA SER A 80 -0.43 6.83 -1.61
C SER A 80 -1.64 7.40 -2.34
N ILE A 81 -1.56 8.71 -2.63
CA ILE A 81 -2.61 9.41 -3.37
C ILE A 81 -2.27 9.43 -4.86
N TRP A 82 -3.23 9.05 -5.66
CA TRP A 82 -3.21 9.11 -7.11
C TRP A 82 -4.21 10.15 -7.61
N GLU A 83 -3.89 10.80 -8.71
CA GLU A 83 -4.79 11.73 -9.41
C GLU A 83 -4.97 11.28 -10.86
N PRO A 84 -6.17 11.42 -11.44
CA PRO A 84 -6.39 11.07 -12.83
C PRO A 84 -5.65 12.03 -13.77
N ASN A 85 -5.21 11.52 -14.92
CA ASN A 85 -4.55 12.31 -15.96
C ASN A 85 -5.48 13.37 -16.53
N ASP A 86 -6.79 13.08 -16.61
CA ASP A 86 -7.85 14.03 -16.92
C ASP A 86 -8.91 14.05 -15.80
N PRO A 87 -8.81 14.99 -14.84
CA PRO A 87 -9.74 15.06 -13.72
C PRO A 87 -11.18 15.38 -14.11
N ASP A 88 -11.40 16.14 -15.18
CA ASP A 88 -12.74 16.52 -15.58
C ASP A 88 -13.46 15.35 -16.27
N GLN A 89 -12.76 14.59 -17.09
CA GLN A 89 -13.27 13.35 -17.66
C GLN A 89 -13.56 12.31 -16.56
N ALA A 90 -12.64 12.09 -15.65
CA ALA A 90 -12.79 11.11 -14.57
C ALA A 90 -13.98 11.43 -13.65
N VAL A 91 -14.20 12.71 -13.31
CA VAL A 91 -15.37 13.15 -12.54
C VAL A 91 -16.67 12.93 -13.32
N ALA A 92 -16.67 13.20 -14.63
CA ALA A 92 -17.84 12.98 -15.48
C ALA A 92 -18.18 11.49 -15.60
N GLU A 93 -17.19 10.64 -15.75
CA GLU A 93 -17.34 9.18 -15.77
C GLU A 93 -17.86 8.64 -14.43
N ALA A 94 -17.31 9.13 -13.31
CA ALA A 94 -17.77 8.79 -11.97
C ALA A 94 -19.27 9.11 -11.77
N ALA A 95 -19.71 10.27 -12.25
CA ALA A 95 -21.10 10.70 -12.13
C ALA A 95 -22.06 9.88 -13.02
N GLN A 96 -21.58 9.28 -14.11
CA GLN A 96 -22.39 8.47 -15.04
C GLN A 96 -22.45 6.99 -14.66
N ASN A 97 -21.42 6.48 -13.99
CA ASN A 97 -21.34 5.09 -13.58
C ASN A 97 -21.99 4.91 -12.22
N ASN A 98 -23.21 4.33 -12.18
CA ASN A 98 -23.78 3.70 -10.99
C ASN A 98 -22.94 2.45 -10.61
N ASN A 99 -21.62 2.56 -10.60
CA ASN A 99 -20.74 1.46 -10.32
C ASN A 99 -20.63 1.31 -8.80
N PRO A 100 -21.03 0.18 -8.19
CA PRO A 100 -20.92 -0.04 -6.76
C PRO A 100 -19.48 0.05 -6.24
N TYR A 101 -18.47 -0.01 -7.11
CA TYR A 101 -17.07 0.20 -6.75
C TYR A 101 -16.66 1.67 -6.56
N TRP A 102 -17.58 2.63 -6.79
CA TRP A 102 -17.42 4.06 -6.53
C TRP A 102 -18.15 4.50 -5.25
N GLU A 103 -18.52 3.59 -4.37
CA GLU A 103 -19.46 3.83 -3.27
C GLU A 103 -18.95 4.75 -2.13
N TRP A 104 -17.66 5.11 -2.14
CA TRP A 104 -17.13 5.96 -1.08
C TRP A 104 -17.03 7.42 -1.56
N ASP A 105 -18.08 8.21 -1.38
CA ASP A 105 -18.10 9.67 -1.68
C ASP A 105 -17.54 10.02 -3.09
N ASN A 106 -17.81 9.20 -4.10
CA ASN A 106 -17.31 9.32 -5.47
C ASN A 106 -15.80 9.12 -5.65
N HIS A 107 -15.15 8.37 -4.79
CA HIS A 107 -13.74 7.97 -4.95
C HIS A 107 -13.61 6.54 -5.49
N PRO A 108 -12.65 6.28 -6.38
CA PRO A 108 -12.46 4.94 -6.95
C PRO A 108 -11.89 3.96 -5.92
N ALA A 109 -12.40 2.72 -5.94
CA ALA A 109 -11.83 1.62 -5.16
C ALA A 109 -10.62 0.95 -5.86
N PHE A 110 -10.46 1.16 -7.15
CA PHE A 110 -9.34 0.63 -7.94
C PHE A 110 -8.75 1.72 -8.82
N ILE A 111 -7.41 1.75 -8.91
CA ILE A 111 -6.66 2.70 -9.72
C ILE A 111 -6.20 2.01 -11.01
N ASP A 112 -6.57 2.59 -12.14
CA ASP A 112 -5.98 2.27 -13.43
C ASP A 112 -4.71 3.09 -13.62
N THR A 113 -3.55 2.44 -13.52
CA THR A 113 -2.25 3.12 -13.61
C THR A 113 -1.95 3.73 -14.98
N GLU A 114 -2.70 3.39 -16.03
CA GLU A 114 -2.57 4.05 -17.34
C GLU A 114 -3.34 5.40 -17.36
N ALA A 115 -4.46 5.45 -16.65
CA ALA A 115 -5.32 6.63 -16.58
C ALA A 115 -5.00 7.56 -15.37
N TRP A 116 -4.18 7.09 -14.42
CA TRP A 116 -3.87 7.79 -13.18
C TRP A 116 -2.36 7.91 -12.98
N HIS A 117 -1.92 8.94 -12.26
CA HIS A 117 -0.53 9.14 -11.88
C HIS A 117 -0.39 9.35 -10.37
N PRO A 118 0.77 8.99 -9.77
CA PRO A 118 1.00 9.19 -8.35
C PRO A 118 1.19 10.68 -8.03
N ALA A 119 0.31 11.23 -7.19
CA ALA A 119 0.35 12.62 -6.74
C ALA A 119 1.11 12.80 -5.43
N CYS A 120 1.03 11.84 -4.51
CA CYS A 120 1.72 11.90 -3.23
C CYS A 120 1.96 10.50 -2.66
N ALA A 121 3.22 10.09 -2.57
CA ALA A 121 3.58 8.81 -1.97
C ALA A 121 3.32 8.79 -0.46
N TYR A 122 2.85 7.65 0.05
CA TYR A 122 2.77 7.37 1.47
C TYR A 122 4.14 6.95 1.99
N GLU A 123 4.60 7.59 3.05
CA GLU A 123 5.87 7.32 3.71
C GLU A 123 5.62 7.11 5.21
N PRO A 124 5.28 5.87 5.64
CA PRO A 124 5.04 5.60 7.05
C PRO A 124 6.30 5.79 7.88
N LYS A 125 6.12 5.99 9.18
CA LYS A 125 7.23 6.06 10.12
C LYS A 125 7.59 4.67 10.62
N CYS A 126 8.88 4.40 10.68
CA CYS A 126 9.40 3.17 11.26
C CYS A 126 9.02 3.05 12.75
N PRO A 127 8.41 1.95 13.19
CA PRO A 127 8.05 1.76 14.59
C PRO A 127 9.26 1.64 15.52
N LYS A 128 10.44 1.27 14.99
CA LYS A 128 11.68 1.14 15.80
C LYS A 128 12.43 2.46 15.98
N CYS A 129 12.56 3.29 14.93
CA CYS A 129 13.43 4.47 14.98
C CYS A 129 12.76 5.77 14.53
N SER A 130 11.47 5.73 14.17
CA SER A 130 10.68 6.86 13.68
C SER A 130 11.18 7.52 12.38
N ALA A 131 12.21 6.97 11.73
CA ALA A 131 12.63 7.40 10.40
C ALA A 131 11.59 7.04 9.35
N LYS A 132 11.68 7.60 8.17
CA LYS A 132 10.79 7.26 7.06
C LYS A 132 11.03 5.84 6.59
N MET A 133 9.96 5.23 6.11
CA MET A 133 10.00 3.96 5.39
C MET A 133 9.58 4.19 3.95
N HIS A 134 10.14 3.43 3.04
CA HIS A 134 9.79 3.48 1.63
C HIS A 134 9.22 2.14 1.16
N HIS A 135 8.34 2.25 0.21
CA HIS A 135 7.62 1.16 -0.43
C HIS A 135 8.57 0.30 -1.27
N LEU A 136 8.47 -1.03 -1.16
CA LEU A 136 9.29 -1.97 -1.94
C LEU A 136 8.70 -2.31 -3.31
N GLY A 137 7.39 -2.12 -3.49
CA GLY A 137 6.71 -2.41 -4.75
C GLY A 137 6.58 -3.90 -5.04
N LEU A 138 6.42 -4.72 -4.01
CA LEU A 138 6.26 -6.17 -4.19
C LEU A 138 4.96 -6.52 -4.91
N GLY A 139 3.91 -5.69 -4.75
CA GLY A 139 2.61 -5.88 -5.40
C GLY A 139 2.65 -5.75 -6.92
N ASP A 140 3.58 -4.94 -7.43
CA ASP A 140 3.76 -4.70 -8.86
C ASP A 140 4.73 -5.70 -9.51
N ARG A 141 5.40 -6.50 -8.68
CA ARG A 141 6.47 -7.40 -9.11
C ARG A 141 6.24 -8.78 -8.51
N TYR A 142 6.06 -9.78 -9.32
CA TYR A 142 6.16 -11.18 -8.90
C TYR A 142 7.63 -11.57 -8.61
N GLU A 143 8.41 -10.64 -8.04
CA GLU A 143 9.84 -10.84 -7.79
C GLU A 143 10.04 -11.56 -6.46
N THR A 144 10.43 -12.81 -6.56
CA THR A 144 10.79 -13.67 -5.43
C THR A 144 12.21 -13.42 -4.91
N ASP A 145 13.01 -12.61 -5.59
CA ASP A 145 14.44 -12.38 -5.27
C ASP A 145 14.68 -11.20 -4.29
N VAL A 146 13.62 -10.69 -3.64
CA VAL A 146 13.76 -9.63 -2.66
C VAL A 146 14.47 -10.16 -1.40
N VAL A 147 15.52 -9.45 -0.99
CA VAL A 147 16.28 -9.73 0.22
C VAL A 147 15.86 -8.76 1.31
N LEU A 148 15.31 -9.30 2.41
CA LEU A 148 14.92 -8.51 3.58
C LEU A 148 15.82 -8.85 4.78
N PRO A 149 16.25 -7.84 5.56
CA PRO A 149 16.95 -8.10 6.82
C PRO A 149 15.96 -8.63 7.87
N CYS A 150 16.37 -9.60 8.64
CA CYS A 150 15.56 -10.06 9.76
C CYS A 150 15.34 -8.94 10.77
N PRO A 151 14.09 -8.65 11.19
CA PRO A 151 13.81 -7.61 12.17
C PRO A 151 14.44 -7.86 13.53
N GLU A 152 14.71 -9.14 13.88
CA GLU A 152 15.25 -9.54 15.18
C GLU A 152 16.78 -9.58 15.19
N CYS A 153 17.41 -10.24 14.21
CA CYS A 153 18.87 -10.46 14.25
C CYS A 153 19.64 -9.71 13.15
N GLY A 154 18.95 -9.08 12.18
CA GLY A 154 19.56 -8.33 11.08
C GLY A 154 20.09 -9.19 9.92
N GLU A 155 20.05 -10.52 10.03
CA GLU A 155 20.50 -11.43 8.98
C GLU A 155 19.65 -11.25 7.71
N LYS A 156 20.30 -11.24 6.55
CA LYS A 156 19.65 -11.04 5.26
C LYS A 156 19.15 -12.36 4.69
N ASN A 157 17.86 -12.47 4.49
CA ASN A 157 17.21 -13.65 3.93
C ASN A 157 16.42 -13.27 2.67
N ARG A 158 16.39 -14.17 1.69
CA ARG A 158 15.53 -13.99 0.52
C ARG A 158 14.09 -14.31 0.90
N LEU A 159 13.16 -13.54 0.38
CA LEU A 159 11.74 -13.78 0.56
C LEU A 159 11.32 -15.14 -0.04
N SER A 160 12.00 -15.58 -1.12
CA SER A 160 11.75 -16.86 -1.81
C SER A 160 12.13 -18.12 -1.04
N ASP A 161 13.07 -18.02 -0.10
CA ASP A 161 13.65 -19.21 0.54
C ASP A 161 12.70 -19.88 1.56
N GLY A 162 11.54 -19.28 1.84
CA GLY A 162 10.56 -19.79 2.79
C GLY A 162 9.11 -19.77 2.30
N MET A 163 8.88 -19.66 1.00
CA MET A 163 7.53 -19.42 0.46
C MET A 163 6.57 -20.60 0.64
N SER A 164 5.58 -20.41 1.50
CA SER A 164 4.23 -20.89 1.22
C SER A 164 3.42 -19.68 0.73
N MET A 165 2.93 -19.76 -0.51
CA MET A 165 2.01 -18.76 -1.02
C MET A 165 0.70 -18.89 -0.25
N ILE A 166 0.36 -17.86 0.52
CA ILE A 166 -0.90 -17.79 1.24
C ILE A 166 -1.82 -16.87 0.43
N ASN A 167 -2.93 -17.43 -0.07
CA ASN A 167 -4.04 -16.60 -0.53
C ASN A 167 -4.72 -16.06 0.73
N TRP A 168 -4.72 -14.76 0.92
CA TRP A 168 -5.43 -14.14 2.03
C TRP A 168 -6.65 -13.36 1.51
N ASP A 169 -7.71 -13.41 2.30
CA ASP A 169 -9.00 -12.79 2.05
C ASP A 169 -9.34 -11.75 3.11
#